data_7fb0f83ce01cb93bb2c1a656e5b5bfd3
#
_entry.id   7fb0f83ce01cb93bb2c1a656e5b5bfd3
#
_cell.length_a   1.000
_cell.length_b   1.000
_cell.length_c   1.000
_cell.angle_alpha   90.00
_cell.angle_beta   90.00
_cell.angle_gamma   90.00
#
_symmetry.space_group_name_H-M   'P 1'
#
loop_
_entity.id
_entity.type
_entity.pdbx_description
1 polymer ?
#
loop_
_entity_poly.entity_id
_entity_poly.type
_entity_poly.pdbx_seq_one_letter_code
_entity_poly.pdbx_strand_id
1 'polypeptide(L)'
;MNADSSLVDKKIEELGIQLQKPVKPVANYVTTVQTGNLVFTSGHGPIGDDGKLILGQLGTDMDIEGGYQAARAVGIGLLSTLKATLGNLDRIKKIVKLVGFVNSSADFKDQPAVVNGASDLFVEIFGDKGRHARSAVGMVQLPGGIAVEVEMIVEVE
;
A
#
# COMPACT_ATOMS: atom_id res chain seq x y z
N MET A 1 23.70 17.63 -14.33
CA MET A 1 23.46 16.30 -14.93
C MET A 1 22.23 15.73 -14.25
N ASN A 2 21.11 15.65 -14.96
CA ASN A 2 19.90 15.04 -14.42
C ASN A 2 20.19 13.56 -14.21
N ALA A 3 20.20 13.10 -12.96
CA ALA A 3 20.12 11.69 -12.66
C ALA A 3 18.90 11.14 -13.42
N ASP A 4 19.09 10.14 -14.25
CA ASP A 4 18.04 9.49 -15.02
C ASP A 4 16.92 9.11 -14.05
N SER A 5 15.79 9.83 -14.10
CA SER A 5 14.64 9.48 -13.26
C SER A 5 14.20 8.08 -13.66
N SER A 6 13.97 7.21 -12.66
CA SER A 6 13.58 5.81 -12.90
C SER A 6 12.30 5.74 -13.73
N LEU A 7 12.09 4.64 -14.46
CA LEU A 7 10.88 4.41 -15.25
C LEU A 7 9.64 4.41 -14.35
N VAL A 8 9.76 3.82 -13.17
CA VAL A 8 8.68 3.81 -12.17
C VAL A 8 8.40 5.20 -11.62
N ASP A 9 9.43 6.01 -11.35
CA ASP A 9 9.24 7.40 -10.90
C ASP A 9 8.51 8.24 -11.95
N LYS A 10 8.88 8.10 -13.23
CA LYS A 10 8.16 8.76 -14.33
C LYS A 10 6.70 8.36 -14.38
N LYS A 11 6.41 7.08 -14.20
CA LYS A 11 5.03 6.58 -14.19
C LYS A 11 4.23 7.11 -13.01
N ILE A 12 4.82 7.19 -11.84
CA ILE A 12 4.23 7.79 -10.63
C ILE A 12 3.90 9.27 -10.90
N GLU A 13 4.81 10.01 -11.52
CA GLU A 13 4.61 11.44 -11.87
C GLU A 13 3.50 11.61 -12.92
N GLU A 14 3.48 10.79 -13.99
CA GLU A 14 2.42 10.79 -15.00
C GLU A 14 1.03 10.56 -14.42
N LEU A 15 0.92 9.75 -13.37
CA LEU A 15 -0.32 9.49 -12.65
C LEU A 15 -0.68 10.60 -11.65
N GLY A 16 0.14 11.63 -11.52
CA GLY A 16 -0.06 12.74 -10.58
C GLY A 16 0.10 12.32 -9.11
N ILE A 17 0.78 11.21 -8.84
CA ILE A 17 0.97 10.68 -7.49
C ILE A 17 2.18 11.38 -6.85
N GLN A 18 1.99 11.87 -5.63
CA GLN A 18 3.07 12.38 -4.80
C GLN A 18 3.40 11.37 -3.70
N LEU A 19 4.62 10.84 -3.73
CA LEU A 19 5.10 9.97 -2.66
C LEU A 19 5.28 10.80 -1.38
N GLN A 20 4.76 10.29 -0.30
CA GLN A 20 4.85 10.91 1.02
C GLN A 20 6.18 10.57 1.71
N LYS A 21 6.46 11.22 2.82
CA LYS A 21 7.58 10.79 3.66
C LYS A 21 7.32 9.38 4.18
N PRO A 22 8.34 8.50 4.15
CA PRO A 22 8.18 7.16 4.69
C PRO A 22 7.77 7.19 6.16
N VAL A 23 6.88 6.29 6.54
CA VAL A 23 6.48 6.14 7.95
C VAL A 23 7.68 5.67 8.79
N LYS A 24 7.72 6.13 10.03
CA LYS A 24 8.70 5.64 11.01
C LYS A 24 8.04 4.62 11.91
N PRO A 25 8.74 3.54 12.28
CA PRO A 25 8.22 2.60 13.27
C PRO A 25 7.93 3.32 14.59
N VAL A 26 6.82 2.97 15.21
CA VAL A 26 6.40 3.53 16.52
C VAL A 26 6.73 2.59 17.67
N ALA A 27 7.31 1.43 17.38
CA ALA A 27 7.66 0.39 18.35
C ALA A 27 8.97 -0.30 17.93
N ASN A 28 9.30 -1.42 18.57
CA ASN A 28 10.54 -2.15 18.31
C ASN A 28 10.41 -3.08 17.10
N TYR A 29 10.17 -2.50 15.92
CA TYR A 29 10.13 -3.19 14.62
C TYR A 29 10.70 -2.26 13.53
N VAL A 30 10.90 -2.79 12.32
CA VAL A 30 11.32 -2.05 11.13
C VAL A 30 10.22 -2.09 10.07
N THR A 31 10.23 -1.12 9.14
CA THR A 31 9.21 -1.06 8.09
C THR A 31 9.41 -2.07 6.98
N THR A 32 10.63 -2.55 6.80
CA THR A 32 10.97 -3.56 5.79
C THR A 32 12.05 -4.51 6.30
N VAL A 33 11.97 -5.75 5.85
CA VAL A 33 13.02 -6.76 6.03
C VAL A 33 13.30 -7.41 4.67
N GLN A 34 14.57 -7.45 4.29
CA GLN A 34 15.00 -8.17 3.09
C GLN A 34 15.64 -9.51 3.47
N THR A 35 15.24 -10.57 2.79
CA THR A 35 15.89 -11.89 2.85
C THR A 35 16.04 -12.41 1.43
N GLY A 36 17.29 -12.68 1.03
CA GLY A 36 17.59 -12.97 -0.38
C GLY A 36 17.13 -11.81 -1.28
N ASN A 37 16.33 -12.12 -2.27
CA ASN A 37 15.74 -11.17 -3.21
C ASN A 37 14.29 -10.78 -2.87
N LEU A 38 13.80 -11.12 -1.67
CA LEU A 38 12.47 -10.77 -1.22
C LEU A 38 12.53 -9.68 -0.15
N VAL A 39 11.69 -8.65 -0.32
CA VAL A 39 11.50 -7.59 0.67
C VAL A 39 10.08 -7.71 1.21
N PHE A 40 9.99 -7.85 2.54
CA PHE A 40 8.74 -7.88 3.29
C PHE A 40 8.50 -6.52 3.91
N THR A 41 7.29 -6.00 3.80
CA THR A 41 6.93 -4.76 4.51
C THR A 41 6.15 -5.08 5.78
N SER A 42 6.26 -4.21 6.77
CA SER A 42 5.27 -4.12 7.84
C SER A 42 3.93 -3.62 7.31
N GLY A 43 2.86 -3.80 8.07
CA GLY A 43 1.56 -3.23 7.74
C GLY A 43 1.60 -1.70 7.73
N HIS A 44 0.96 -1.10 6.74
CA HIS A 44 0.84 0.35 6.56
C HIS A 44 -0.63 0.76 6.62
N GLY A 45 -0.89 1.89 7.28
CA GLY A 45 -2.19 2.53 7.30
C GLY A 45 -2.33 3.60 6.23
N PRO A 46 -3.56 4.07 5.97
CA PRO A 46 -3.83 5.08 4.96
C PRO A 46 -3.53 6.48 5.51
N ILE A 47 -2.66 7.20 4.84
CA ILE A 47 -2.40 8.62 5.10
C ILE A 47 -2.97 9.42 3.95
N GLY A 48 -3.90 10.32 4.23
CA GLY A 48 -4.50 11.21 3.25
C GLY A 48 -3.56 12.33 2.80
N ASP A 49 -3.99 13.10 1.80
CA ASP A 49 -3.22 14.24 1.27
C ASP A 49 -3.00 15.34 2.31
N ASP A 50 -3.85 15.40 3.33
CA ASP A 50 -3.71 16.29 4.48
C ASP A 50 -2.68 15.81 5.54
N GLY A 51 -2.05 14.68 5.30
CA GLY A 51 -1.08 14.06 6.20
C GLY A 51 -1.69 13.33 7.40
N LYS A 52 -3.02 13.17 7.45
CA LYS A 52 -3.74 12.51 8.53
C LYS A 52 -4.13 11.08 8.16
N LEU A 53 -4.28 10.24 9.17
CA LEU A 53 -4.81 8.89 8.98
C LEU A 53 -6.28 8.95 8.54
N ILE A 54 -6.63 8.10 7.59
CA ILE A 54 -8.02 7.91 7.14
C ILE A 54 -8.66 6.86 8.05
N LEU A 55 -9.58 7.32 8.88
CA LEU A 55 -10.30 6.49 9.85
C LEU A 55 -11.68 6.13 9.32
N GLY A 56 -12.20 5.00 9.76
CA GLY A 56 -13.56 4.58 9.45
C GLY A 56 -13.72 3.07 9.42
N GLN A 57 -14.97 2.63 9.38
CA GLN A 57 -15.34 1.22 9.29
C GLN A 57 -16.28 0.99 8.12
N LEU A 58 -15.88 0.10 7.23
CA LEU A 58 -16.68 -0.31 6.07
C LEU A 58 -17.99 -0.98 6.55
N GLY A 59 -19.09 -0.57 5.97
CA GLY A 59 -20.42 -1.06 6.36
C GLY A 59 -21.06 -0.28 7.52
N THR A 60 -20.35 0.67 8.14
CA THR A 60 -20.88 1.54 9.21
C THR A 60 -20.86 3.00 8.78
N ASP A 61 -19.68 3.62 8.78
CA ASP A 61 -19.49 5.05 8.50
C ASP A 61 -18.66 5.32 7.24
N MET A 62 -18.26 4.27 6.53
CA MET A 62 -17.50 4.38 5.28
C MET A 62 -18.08 3.46 4.22
N ASP A 63 -18.21 3.96 3.00
CA ASP A 63 -18.61 3.19 1.82
C ASP A 63 -17.42 2.54 1.10
N ILE A 64 -17.73 1.71 0.08
CA ILE A 64 -16.69 1.01 -0.70
C ILE A 64 -15.75 2.00 -1.38
N GLU A 65 -16.26 3.10 -1.95
CA GLU A 65 -15.43 4.11 -2.62
C GLU A 65 -14.46 4.76 -1.64
N GLY A 66 -14.93 5.14 -0.47
CA GLY A 66 -14.06 5.67 0.59
C GLY A 66 -12.98 4.68 1.03
N GLY A 67 -13.35 3.41 1.17
CA GLY A 67 -12.42 2.32 1.47
C GLY A 67 -11.41 2.08 0.35
N TYR A 68 -11.85 2.12 -0.91
CA TYR A 68 -10.97 2.01 -2.09
C TYR A 68 -9.91 3.12 -2.09
N GLN A 69 -10.31 4.37 -1.87
CA GLN A 69 -9.37 5.50 -1.79
C GLN A 69 -8.43 5.36 -0.59
N ALA A 70 -8.89 4.88 0.54
CA ALA A 70 -8.05 4.57 1.68
C ALA A 70 -7.00 3.50 1.35
N ALA A 71 -7.39 2.40 0.70
CA ALA A 71 -6.48 1.35 0.26
C ALA A 71 -5.44 1.87 -0.76
N ARG A 72 -5.86 2.75 -1.69
CA ARG A 72 -4.94 3.42 -2.63
C ARG A 72 -3.91 4.28 -1.88
N ALA A 73 -4.33 5.03 -0.87
CA ALA A 73 -3.43 5.81 -0.03
C ALA A 73 -2.42 4.93 0.72
N VAL A 74 -2.84 3.75 1.21
CA VAL A 74 -1.91 2.76 1.80
C VAL A 74 -0.87 2.32 0.77
N GLY A 75 -1.30 2.03 -0.46
CA GLY A 75 -0.40 1.64 -1.55
C GLY A 75 0.67 2.69 -1.84
N ILE A 76 0.30 3.96 -1.84
CA ILE A 76 1.24 5.08 -2.00
C ILE A 76 2.24 5.13 -0.85
N GLY A 77 1.79 4.94 0.39
CA GLY A 77 2.65 4.86 1.57
C GLY A 77 3.65 3.69 1.49
N LEU A 78 3.20 2.51 1.01
CA LEU A 78 4.07 1.35 0.79
C LEU A 78 5.15 1.64 -0.26
N LEU A 79 4.80 2.31 -1.37
CA LEU A 79 5.78 2.73 -2.38
C LEU A 79 6.81 3.71 -1.81
N SER A 80 6.39 4.64 -0.96
CA SER A 80 7.29 5.58 -0.29
C SER A 80 8.30 4.86 0.61
N THR A 81 7.84 3.87 1.36
CA THR A 81 8.68 3.02 2.21
C THR A 81 9.66 2.18 1.37
N LEU A 82 9.17 1.54 0.30
CA LEU A 82 10.03 0.76 -0.60
C LEU A 82 11.07 1.63 -1.31
N LYS A 83 10.71 2.84 -1.73
CA LYS A 83 11.67 3.78 -2.32
C LYS A 83 12.76 4.18 -1.34
N ALA A 84 12.42 4.44 -0.08
CA ALA A 84 13.40 4.73 0.96
C ALA A 84 14.33 3.54 1.24
N THR A 85 13.80 2.32 1.18
CA THR A 85 14.58 1.10 1.40
C THR A 85 15.48 0.75 0.23
N LEU A 86 14.97 0.86 -0.99
CA LEU A 86 15.64 0.38 -2.21
C LEU A 86 16.47 1.46 -2.92
N GLY A 87 16.17 2.74 -2.67
CA GLY A 87 16.72 3.88 -3.39
C GLY A 87 16.09 4.10 -4.77
N ASN A 88 15.83 3.03 -5.51
CA ASN A 88 15.20 3.05 -6.83
C ASN A 88 14.15 1.96 -6.94
N LEU A 89 12.91 2.34 -7.30
CA LEU A 89 11.78 1.41 -7.46
C LEU A 89 11.89 0.54 -8.72
N ASP A 90 12.73 0.89 -9.69
CA ASP A 90 12.99 0.05 -10.87
C ASP A 90 13.64 -1.29 -10.49
N ARG A 91 14.22 -1.39 -9.29
CA ARG A 91 14.74 -2.65 -8.74
C ARG A 91 13.66 -3.68 -8.42
N ILE A 92 12.39 -3.27 -8.37
CA ILE A 92 11.28 -4.19 -8.15
C ILE A 92 11.04 -5.00 -9.42
N LYS A 93 11.28 -6.29 -9.34
CA LYS A 93 11.03 -7.25 -10.43
C LYS A 93 9.58 -7.67 -10.48
N LYS A 94 8.95 -7.81 -9.30
CA LYS A 94 7.58 -8.30 -9.18
C LYS A 94 7.00 -7.96 -7.81
N ILE A 95 5.74 -7.61 -7.77
CA ILE A 95 4.95 -7.64 -6.53
C ILE A 95 4.44 -9.07 -6.37
N VAL A 96 4.81 -9.72 -5.27
CA VAL A 96 4.58 -11.15 -5.06
C VAL A 96 3.27 -11.38 -4.32
N LYS A 97 3.08 -10.69 -3.20
CA LYS A 97 1.93 -10.90 -2.31
C LYS A 97 1.47 -9.59 -1.70
N LEU A 98 0.17 -9.47 -1.58
CA LEU A 98 -0.53 -8.41 -0.86
C LEU A 98 -1.47 -9.03 0.16
N VAL A 99 -1.46 -8.53 1.38
CA VAL A 99 -2.48 -8.84 2.39
C VAL A 99 -3.14 -7.53 2.79
N GLY A 100 -4.44 -7.44 2.54
CA GLY A 100 -5.27 -6.29 2.92
C GLY A 100 -6.21 -6.65 4.06
N PHE A 101 -6.15 -5.85 5.12
CA PHE A 101 -7.02 -5.94 6.28
C PHE A 101 -7.98 -4.76 6.26
N VAL A 102 -9.27 -5.03 6.24
CA VAL A 102 -10.31 -4.00 6.15
C VAL A 102 -11.06 -3.91 7.46
N ASN A 103 -11.08 -2.72 8.07
CA ASN A 103 -11.92 -2.43 9.22
C ASN A 103 -13.38 -2.54 8.77
N SER A 104 -14.08 -3.60 9.18
CA SER A 104 -15.38 -3.99 8.62
C SER A 104 -16.39 -4.27 9.72
N SER A 105 -17.64 -3.85 9.50
CA SER A 105 -18.76 -4.39 10.27
C SER A 105 -18.96 -5.88 10.00
N ALA A 106 -19.68 -6.56 10.89
CA ALA A 106 -19.91 -8.00 10.76
C ALA A 106 -20.65 -8.39 9.46
N ASP A 107 -21.46 -7.50 8.92
CA ASP A 107 -22.24 -7.74 7.72
C ASP A 107 -21.54 -7.33 6.41
N PHE A 108 -20.43 -6.61 6.49
CA PHE A 108 -19.70 -6.17 5.31
C PHE A 108 -18.93 -7.34 4.69
N LYS A 109 -19.10 -7.56 3.39
CA LYS A 109 -18.54 -8.71 2.66
C LYS A 109 -17.69 -8.33 1.45
N ASP A 110 -17.56 -7.03 1.15
CA ASP A 110 -16.91 -6.53 -0.06
C ASP A 110 -15.46 -6.06 0.19
N GLN A 111 -14.73 -6.72 1.12
CA GLN A 111 -13.33 -6.43 1.38
C GLN A 111 -12.46 -6.46 0.12
N PRO A 112 -12.63 -7.40 -0.83
CA PRO A 112 -11.88 -7.37 -2.08
C PRO A 112 -12.06 -6.08 -2.88
N ALA A 113 -13.27 -5.54 -2.95
CA ALA A 113 -13.55 -4.29 -3.65
C ALA A 113 -12.79 -3.09 -3.04
N VAL A 114 -12.66 -3.08 -1.72
CA VAL A 114 -11.88 -2.08 -0.99
C VAL A 114 -10.38 -2.21 -1.30
N VAL A 115 -9.83 -3.41 -1.15
CA VAL A 115 -8.39 -3.65 -1.34
C VAL A 115 -7.96 -3.46 -2.80
N ASN A 116 -8.89 -3.50 -3.75
CA ASN A 116 -8.64 -3.15 -5.15
C ASN A 116 -7.98 -1.77 -5.30
N GLY A 117 -8.23 -0.84 -4.40
CA GLY A 117 -7.56 0.47 -4.43
C GLY A 117 -6.04 0.38 -4.43
N ALA A 118 -5.47 -0.51 -3.66
CA ALA A 118 -4.03 -0.79 -3.66
C ALA A 118 -3.61 -1.66 -4.86
N SER A 119 -4.37 -2.70 -5.17
CA SER A 119 -4.06 -3.61 -6.29
C SER A 119 -4.05 -2.90 -7.63
N ASP A 120 -5.04 -2.06 -7.90
CA ASP A 120 -5.15 -1.29 -9.14
C ASP A 120 -3.99 -0.31 -9.28
N LEU A 121 -3.62 0.38 -8.18
CA LEU A 121 -2.46 1.27 -8.15
C LEU A 121 -1.17 0.55 -8.60
N PHE A 122 -0.93 -0.63 -8.06
CA PHE A 122 0.30 -1.37 -8.40
C PHE A 122 0.30 -1.86 -9.84
N VAL A 123 -0.83 -2.25 -10.39
CA VAL A 123 -0.95 -2.62 -11.81
C VAL A 123 -0.81 -1.39 -12.71
N GLU A 124 -1.37 -0.24 -12.34
CA GLU A 124 -1.20 1.02 -13.08
C GLU A 124 0.29 1.42 -13.18
N ILE A 125 1.05 1.25 -12.10
CA ILE A 125 2.47 1.65 -12.03
C ILE A 125 3.39 0.61 -12.66
N PHE A 126 3.21 -0.67 -12.35
CA PHE A 126 4.15 -1.74 -12.69
C PHE A 126 3.68 -2.64 -13.84
N GLY A 127 2.46 -2.47 -14.34
CA GLY A 127 1.89 -3.35 -15.36
C GLY A 127 1.81 -4.80 -14.86
N ASP A 128 2.24 -5.75 -15.67
CA ASP A 128 2.20 -7.19 -15.31
C ASP A 128 3.06 -7.53 -14.08
N LYS A 129 4.13 -6.80 -13.82
CA LYS A 129 4.93 -6.96 -12.60
C LYS A 129 4.14 -6.59 -11.32
N GLY A 130 3.09 -5.79 -11.45
CA GLY A 130 2.20 -5.41 -10.36
C GLY A 130 1.14 -6.45 -10.02
N ARG A 131 0.92 -7.46 -10.86
CA ARG A 131 -0.06 -8.53 -10.61
C ARG A 131 0.47 -9.51 -9.57
N HIS A 132 -0.22 -9.57 -8.45
CA HIS A 132 0.21 -10.25 -7.23
C HIS A 132 -0.81 -11.26 -6.74
N ALA A 133 -0.38 -12.23 -5.93
CA ALA A 133 -1.29 -13.04 -5.13
C ALA A 133 -1.83 -12.19 -3.95
N ARG A 134 -3.08 -12.40 -3.56
CA ARG A 134 -3.71 -11.53 -2.56
C ARG A 134 -4.63 -12.28 -1.60
N SER A 135 -4.65 -11.82 -0.34
CA SER A 135 -5.74 -12.03 0.60
C SER A 135 -6.34 -10.68 0.98
N ALA A 136 -7.67 -10.60 1.03
CA ALA A 136 -8.42 -9.42 1.46
C ALA A 136 -9.43 -9.88 2.50
N VAL A 137 -9.26 -9.47 3.74
CA VAL A 137 -10.02 -9.97 4.89
C VAL A 137 -10.56 -8.84 5.76
N GLY A 138 -11.65 -9.12 6.45
CA GLY A 138 -12.26 -8.18 7.40
C GLY A 138 -11.72 -8.36 8.81
N MET A 139 -11.54 -7.24 9.49
CA MET A 139 -11.19 -7.15 10.90
C MET A 139 -12.28 -6.38 11.63
N VAL A 140 -12.60 -6.80 12.87
CA VAL A 140 -13.55 -6.10 13.73
C VAL A 140 -13.08 -4.68 14.03
N GLN A 141 -11.76 -4.49 14.15
CA GLN A 141 -11.12 -3.20 14.36
C GLN A 141 -9.68 -3.26 13.86
N LEU A 142 -9.15 -2.11 13.49
CA LEU A 142 -7.73 -1.92 13.17
C LEU A 142 -7.11 -0.89 14.14
N PRO A 143 -5.78 -0.94 14.35
CA PRO A 143 -5.10 -0.02 15.25
C PRO A 143 -5.43 1.45 14.92
N GLY A 144 -5.76 2.22 15.96
CA GLY A 144 -6.13 3.62 15.79
C GLY A 144 -7.43 3.88 15.04
N GLY A 145 -8.21 2.85 14.70
CA GLY A 145 -9.45 2.99 13.94
C GLY A 145 -9.26 3.26 12.46
N ILE A 146 -8.08 2.98 11.90
CA ILE A 146 -7.83 3.14 10.45
C ILE A 146 -8.75 2.25 9.63
N ALA A 147 -9.08 2.70 8.43
CA ALA A 147 -10.05 2.00 7.56
C ALA A 147 -9.48 0.73 6.93
N VAL A 148 -8.19 0.76 6.56
CA VAL A 148 -7.52 -0.31 5.84
C VAL A 148 -6.06 -0.39 6.29
N GLU A 149 -5.53 -1.60 6.37
CA GLU A 149 -4.11 -1.85 6.55
C GLU A 149 -3.64 -2.83 5.48
N VAL A 150 -2.49 -2.58 4.89
CA VAL A 150 -1.92 -3.45 3.86
C VAL A 150 -0.46 -3.71 4.15
N GLU A 151 -0.06 -4.97 3.96
CA GLU A 151 1.34 -5.41 3.92
C GLU A 151 1.63 -6.09 2.59
N MET A 152 2.89 -6.13 2.18
CA MET A 152 3.25 -6.71 0.90
C MET A 152 4.63 -7.38 0.92
N ILE A 153 4.83 -8.25 -0.07
CA ILE A 153 6.11 -8.87 -0.39
C ILE A 153 6.44 -8.52 -1.83
N VAL A 154 7.65 -8.01 -2.06
CA VAL A 154 8.16 -7.74 -3.41
C VAL A 154 9.44 -8.52 -3.68
N GLU A 155 9.64 -8.93 -4.91
CA GLU A 155 10.91 -9.48 -5.41
C GLU A 155 11.73 -8.35 -6.02
N VAL A 156 13.00 -8.32 -5.67
CA VAL A 156 13.96 -7.29 -6.13
C VAL A 156 15.19 -7.93 -6.78
N GLU A 157 15.95 -7.13 -7.51
CA GLU A 157 17.24 -7.52 -8.07
C GLU A 157 18.33 -7.66 -7.00
#